data_c0db9d0a5d0183e1411ea991d8563c99
#
_entry.id   c0db9d0a5d0183e1411ea991d8563c99
#
_cell.length_a   1.000
_cell.length_b   1.000
_cell.length_c   1.000
_cell.angle_alpha   90.00
_cell.angle_beta   90.00
_cell.angle_gamma   90.00
#
_symmetry.space_group_name_H-M   'P 1'
#
loop_
_entity.id
_entity.type
_entity.pdbx_description
1 polymer ?
#
loop_
_entity_poly.entity_id
_entity_poly.type
_entity_poly.pdbx_seq_one_letter_code
_entity_poly.pdbx_strand_id
1 'polypeptide(L)'
;MAAQVLVADPAASLADVAEAAGIGRTTLHKHYATREDLLRAVGDRAIDLCEEALGGTAGTEDPDGGLGAMTTAMIPIGPQLAFLWRTPAFDHVKELEVRWGEVQAATMAVLARARASGVIATGIPDWWLLATFFSLVYVAAESVQSGHLAPLDAPGLVLRTFLHGIGAAPAAERSKS
;
A
#
# COMPACT_ATOMS: atom_id res chain seq x y z
N MET A 1 -3.52 2.32 13.87
CA MET A 1 -2.61 2.49 15.02
C MET A 1 -1.70 1.28 15.26
N ALA A 2 -2.19 0.05 15.57
CA ALA A 2 -1.30 -1.11 15.78
C ALA A 2 -0.33 -1.36 14.60
N ALA A 3 -0.80 -1.31 13.35
CA ALA A 3 0.05 -1.44 12.17
C ALA A 3 1.16 -0.39 12.12
N GLN A 4 0.88 0.86 12.48
CA GLN A 4 1.89 1.95 12.52
C GLN A 4 2.98 1.67 13.55
N VAL A 5 2.60 1.22 14.76
CA VAL A 5 3.56 0.84 15.81
C VAL A 5 4.47 -0.28 15.33
N LEU A 6 3.89 -1.32 14.74
CA LEU A 6 4.60 -2.50 14.26
C LEU A 6 5.46 -2.23 13.00
N VAL A 7 5.11 -1.22 12.21
CA VAL A 7 5.96 -0.75 11.09
C VAL A 7 7.15 0.03 11.62
N ALA A 8 6.93 0.88 12.63
CA ALA A 8 8.00 1.68 13.25
C ALA A 8 8.96 0.82 14.09
N ASP A 9 8.40 -0.14 14.84
CA ASP A 9 9.16 -1.10 15.65
C ASP A 9 8.59 -2.52 15.46
N PRO A 10 9.18 -3.33 14.57
CA PRO A 10 8.77 -4.71 14.34
C PRO A 10 8.94 -5.62 15.57
N ALA A 11 9.70 -5.20 16.58
CA ALA A 11 9.90 -5.95 17.83
C ALA A 11 8.93 -5.53 18.94
N ALA A 12 8.09 -4.50 18.73
CA ALA A 12 7.15 -3.98 19.72
C ALA A 12 6.32 -5.08 20.36
N SER A 13 6.25 -5.04 21.70
CA SER A 13 5.47 -5.98 22.49
C SER A 13 3.97 -5.62 22.49
N LEU A 14 3.12 -6.55 22.96
CA LEU A 14 1.70 -6.24 23.22
C LEU A 14 1.52 -5.03 24.14
N ALA A 15 2.46 -4.85 25.09
CA ALA A 15 2.42 -3.73 26.03
C ALA A 15 2.67 -2.40 25.32
N ASP A 16 3.64 -2.35 24.41
CA ASP A 16 3.98 -1.15 23.65
C ASP A 16 2.83 -0.76 22.72
N VAL A 17 2.20 -1.75 22.07
CA VAL A 17 1.02 -1.53 21.22
C VAL A 17 -0.18 -1.04 22.05
N ALA A 18 -0.41 -1.58 23.27
CA ALA A 18 -1.48 -1.13 24.14
C ALA A 18 -1.28 0.33 24.57
N GLU A 19 -0.05 0.68 24.96
CA GLU A 19 0.33 2.04 25.36
C GLU A 19 0.12 3.03 24.22
N ALA A 20 0.65 2.72 23.04
CA ALA A 20 0.49 3.55 21.85
C ALA A 20 -0.98 3.71 21.41
N ALA A 21 -1.81 2.68 21.64
CA ALA A 21 -3.23 2.71 21.35
C ALA A 21 -4.07 3.40 22.44
N GLY A 22 -3.46 3.76 23.57
CA GLY A 22 -4.17 4.36 24.72
C GLY A 22 -5.13 3.39 25.41
N ILE A 23 -4.90 2.06 25.31
CA ILE A 23 -5.74 1.02 25.94
C ILE A 23 -4.97 0.27 27.01
N GLY A 24 -5.70 -0.25 28.00
CA GLY A 24 -5.07 -1.03 29.07
C GLY A 24 -4.49 -2.35 28.56
N ARG A 25 -3.32 -2.75 29.07
CA ARG A 25 -2.68 -4.05 28.77
C ARG A 25 -3.64 -5.23 28.94
N THR A 26 -4.40 -5.23 30.02
CA THR A 26 -5.40 -6.27 30.32
C THR A 26 -6.49 -6.35 29.26
N THR A 27 -6.89 -5.19 28.71
CA THR A 27 -7.87 -5.12 27.64
C THR A 27 -7.31 -5.71 26.35
N LEU A 28 -6.08 -5.37 25.99
CA LEU A 28 -5.44 -5.94 24.80
C LEU A 28 -5.25 -7.46 24.92
N HIS A 29 -4.75 -7.93 26.09
CA HIS A 29 -4.58 -9.36 26.36
C HIS A 29 -5.88 -10.16 26.39
N LYS A 30 -7.03 -9.53 26.66
CA LYS A 30 -8.35 -10.16 26.56
C LYS A 30 -8.72 -10.49 25.12
N HIS A 31 -8.26 -9.68 24.17
CA HIS A 31 -8.54 -9.84 22.74
C HIS A 31 -7.48 -10.66 22.02
N TYR A 32 -6.21 -10.50 22.41
CA TYR A 32 -5.07 -11.16 21.78
C TYR A 32 -4.20 -11.80 22.86
N ALA A 33 -4.27 -13.12 22.96
CA ALA A 33 -3.53 -13.87 23.98
C ALA A 33 -2.02 -13.78 23.76
N THR A 34 -1.62 -13.75 22.50
CA THR A 34 -0.22 -13.70 22.06
C THR A 34 0.04 -12.53 21.12
N ARG A 35 1.31 -12.19 20.94
CA ARG A 35 1.74 -11.22 19.94
C ARG A 35 1.41 -11.71 18.51
N GLU A 36 1.47 -13.00 18.29
CA GLU A 36 1.16 -13.64 17.02
C GLU A 36 -0.32 -13.49 16.66
N ASP A 37 -1.23 -13.64 17.62
CA ASP A 37 -2.66 -13.37 17.44
C ASP A 37 -2.92 -11.93 17.05
N LEU A 38 -2.22 -10.96 17.67
CA LEU A 38 -2.31 -9.56 17.30
C LEU A 38 -1.79 -9.32 15.87
N LEU A 39 -0.62 -9.86 15.52
CA LEU A 39 -0.04 -9.71 14.18
C LEU A 39 -0.98 -10.26 13.11
N ARG A 40 -1.57 -11.44 13.35
CA ARG A 40 -2.57 -12.04 12.45
C ARG A 40 -3.77 -11.12 12.26
N ALA A 41 -4.36 -10.64 13.34
CA ALA A 41 -5.54 -9.76 13.28
C ALA A 41 -5.24 -8.41 12.60
N VAL A 42 -4.05 -7.86 12.82
CA VAL A 42 -3.59 -6.64 12.12
C VAL A 42 -3.39 -6.92 10.63
N GLY A 43 -2.82 -8.07 10.27
CA GLY A 43 -2.65 -8.51 8.91
C GLY A 43 -3.97 -8.70 8.19
N ASP A 44 -4.91 -9.45 8.78
CA ASP A 44 -6.25 -9.65 8.23
C ASP A 44 -6.94 -8.31 7.96
N ARG A 45 -6.96 -7.42 8.96
CA ARG A 45 -7.60 -6.11 8.79
C ARG A 45 -6.88 -5.24 7.74
N ALA A 46 -5.57 -5.33 7.63
CA ALA A 46 -4.81 -4.62 6.63
C ALA A 46 -5.16 -5.11 5.21
N ILE A 47 -5.31 -6.41 5.03
CA ILE A 47 -5.73 -7.02 3.75
C ILE A 47 -7.16 -6.60 3.41
N ASP A 48 -8.11 -6.67 4.35
CA ASP A 48 -9.50 -6.21 4.13
C ASP A 48 -9.51 -4.77 3.60
N LEU A 49 -8.73 -3.88 4.19
CA LEU A 49 -8.64 -2.49 3.75
C LEU A 49 -8.05 -2.34 2.34
N CYS A 50 -7.08 -3.18 1.98
CA CYS A 50 -6.54 -3.19 0.63
C CYS A 50 -7.56 -3.71 -0.39
N GLU A 51 -8.30 -4.77 -0.04
CA GLU A 51 -9.37 -5.34 -0.89
C GLU A 51 -10.51 -4.32 -1.08
N GLU A 52 -10.93 -3.63 -0.01
CA GLU A 52 -11.92 -2.54 -0.07
C GLU A 52 -11.45 -1.40 -1.01
N ALA A 53 -10.18 -0.97 -0.87
CA ALA A 53 -9.60 0.09 -1.69
C ALA A 53 -9.52 -0.30 -3.17
N LEU A 54 -9.15 -1.54 -3.48
CA LEU A 54 -9.08 -2.06 -4.85
C LEU A 54 -10.46 -2.30 -5.45
N GLY A 55 -11.44 -2.75 -4.64
CA GLY A 55 -12.82 -2.96 -5.09
C GLY A 55 -13.48 -1.70 -5.65
N GLY A 56 -13.15 -0.55 -5.09
CA GLY A 56 -13.62 0.75 -5.58
C GLY A 56 -13.00 1.19 -6.93
N THR A 57 -11.95 0.51 -7.38
CA THR A 57 -11.25 0.85 -8.64
C THR A 57 -11.62 -0.07 -9.82
N ALA A 58 -12.38 -1.13 -9.56
CA ALA A 58 -12.84 -2.04 -10.58
C ALA A 58 -13.88 -1.35 -11.49
N GLY A 59 -13.64 -1.36 -12.80
CA GLY A 59 -14.59 -0.83 -13.78
C GLY A 59 -14.46 0.66 -14.09
N THR A 60 -13.43 1.35 -13.64
CA THR A 60 -13.12 2.71 -14.10
C THR A 60 -12.61 2.65 -15.54
N GLU A 61 -13.36 3.28 -16.47
CA GLU A 61 -12.93 3.49 -17.87
C GLU A 61 -11.95 4.68 -18.01
N ASP A 62 -11.19 4.97 -16.96
CA ASP A 62 -10.26 6.07 -16.95
C ASP A 62 -9.07 5.81 -17.90
N PRO A 63 -8.57 6.84 -18.62
CA PRO A 63 -7.46 6.71 -19.54
C PRO A 63 -6.17 6.14 -18.91
N ASP A 64 -6.02 6.28 -17.59
CA ASP A 64 -4.89 5.76 -16.82
C ASP A 64 -5.14 4.32 -16.28
N GLY A 65 -6.23 3.66 -16.72
CA GLY A 65 -6.57 2.29 -16.30
C GLY A 65 -6.97 2.15 -14.83
N GLY A 66 -7.39 3.24 -14.18
CA GLY A 66 -7.78 3.27 -12.77
C GLY A 66 -6.61 3.55 -11.80
N LEU A 67 -5.43 3.90 -12.30
CA LEU A 67 -4.24 4.18 -11.49
C LEU A 67 -4.47 5.35 -10.53
N GLY A 68 -5.14 6.41 -10.98
CA GLY A 68 -5.47 7.57 -10.17
C GLY A 68 -6.41 7.24 -9.01
N ALA A 69 -7.48 6.49 -9.31
CA ALA A 69 -8.44 6.03 -8.31
C ALA A 69 -7.78 5.12 -7.27
N MET A 70 -6.98 4.14 -7.71
CA MET A 70 -6.22 3.26 -6.83
C MET A 70 -5.26 4.04 -5.92
N THR A 71 -4.51 5.00 -6.47
CA THR A 71 -3.58 5.83 -5.69
C THR A 71 -4.33 6.58 -4.58
N THR A 72 -5.46 7.20 -4.92
CA THR A 72 -6.28 7.95 -3.96
C THR A 72 -6.83 7.05 -2.85
N ALA A 73 -7.30 5.86 -3.20
CA ALA A 73 -7.87 4.92 -2.24
C ALA A 73 -6.81 4.28 -1.32
N MET A 74 -5.57 4.09 -1.80
CA MET A 74 -4.52 3.42 -1.03
C MET A 74 -3.72 4.33 -0.09
N ILE A 75 -3.64 5.64 -0.34
CA ILE A 75 -2.87 6.55 0.54
C ILE A 75 -3.37 6.51 1.99
N PRO A 76 -4.68 6.56 2.30
CA PRO A 76 -5.16 6.51 3.69
C PRO A 76 -4.77 5.23 4.45
N ILE A 77 -4.54 4.14 3.73
CA ILE A 77 -4.15 2.84 4.28
C ILE A 77 -2.65 2.52 4.11
N GLY A 78 -1.84 3.53 3.78
CA GLY A 78 -0.40 3.37 3.55
C GLY A 78 0.36 2.65 4.68
N PRO A 79 0.11 2.95 5.98
CA PRO A 79 0.73 2.22 7.08
C PRO A 79 0.40 0.73 7.11
N GLN A 80 -0.85 0.35 6.79
CA GLN A 80 -1.28 -1.05 6.70
C GLN A 80 -0.61 -1.76 5.53
N LEU A 81 -0.52 -1.06 4.39
CA LEU A 81 0.17 -1.56 3.21
C LEU A 81 1.66 -1.78 3.49
N ALA A 82 2.32 -0.83 4.17
CA ALA A 82 3.73 -0.96 4.57
C ALA A 82 3.93 -2.11 5.56
N PHE A 83 2.99 -2.33 6.48
CA PHE A 83 3.00 -3.45 7.40
C PHE A 83 2.98 -4.78 6.64
N LEU A 84 2.06 -4.97 5.70
CA LEU A 84 1.97 -6.18 4.88
C LEU A 84 3.23 -6.41 4.03
N TRP A 85 3.78 -5.34 3.44
CA TRP A 85 4.92 -5.41 2.55
C TRP A 85 6.26 -5.66 3.25
N ARG A 86 6.41 -5.19 4.51
CA ARG A 86 7.69 -5.18 5.23
C ARG A 86 7.80 -6.18 6.36
N THR A 87 6.70 -6.84 6.73
CA THR A 87 6.68 -7.71 7.90
C THR A 87 6.82 -9.17 7.49
N PRO A 88 8.00 -9.81 7.72
CA PRO A 88 8.21 -11.23 7.40
C PRO A 88 7.35 -12.19 8.24
N ALA A 89 6.66 -11.66 9.27
CA ALA A 89 5.85 -12.48 10.19
C ALA A 89 4.69 -13.22 9.51
N PHE A 90 4.35 -12.87 8.25
CA PHE A 90 3.29 -13.54 7.48
C PHE A 90 3.76 -14.77 6.70
N ASP A 91 5.08 -14.97 6.55
CA ASP A 91 5.67 -16.11 5.82
C ASP A 91 5.28 -17.47 6.42
N HIS A 92 4.64 -17.47 7.60
CA HIS A 92 4.20 -18.69 8.30
C HIS A 92 2.66 -18.80 8.41
N VAL A 93 1.90 -17.80 7.94
CA VAL A 93 0.42 -17.81 7.97
C VAL A 93 -0.09 -17.91 6.54
N LYS A 94 -0.20 -19.15 6.04
CA LYS A 94 -0.52 -19.44 4.64
C LYS A 94 -1.77 -18.74 4.11
N GLU A 95 -2.78 -18.54 4.95
CA GLU A 95 -4.02 -17.83 4.56
C GLU A 95 -3.74 -16.35 4.27
N LEU A 96 -2.93 -15.68 5.10
CA LEU A 96 -2.55 -14.29 4.88
C LEU A 96 -1.63 -14.14 3.66
N GLU A 97 -0.70 -15.08 3.46
CA GLU A 97 0.18 -15.10 2.29
C GLU A 97 -0.64 -15.18 0.99
N VAL A 98 -1.63 -16.07 0.92
CA VAL A 98 -2.51 -16.22 -0.25
C VAL A 98 -3.28 -14.93 -0.52
N ARG A 99 -4.00 -14.40 0.48
CA ARG A 99 -4.78 -13.17 0.34
C ARG A 99 -3.91 -11.96 -0.02
N TRP A 100 -2.73 -11.86 0.59
CA TRP A 100 -1.78 -10.81 0.24
C TRP A 100 -1.29 -10.93 -1.22
N GLY A 101 -1.07 -12.15 -1.70
CA GLY A 101 -0.77 -12.43 -3.10
C GLY A 101 -1.89 -11.96 -4.04
N GLU A 102 -3.16 -12.14 -3.65
CA GLU A 102 -4.33 -11.66 -4.42
C GLU A 102 -4.38 -10.12 -4.48
N VAL A 103 -4.10 -9.43 -3.37
CA VAL A 103 -3.99 -7.96 -3.34
C VAL A 103 -2.88 -7.48 -4.28
N GLN A 104 -1.72 -8.13 -4.25
CA GLN A 104 -0.62 -7.79 -5.15
C GLN A 104 -1.00 -8.03 -6.62
N ALA A 105 -1.63 -9.14 -6.93
CA ALA A 105 -2.09 -9.46 -8.29
C ALA A 105 -3.14 -8.45 -8.78
N ALA A 106 -4.10 -8.06 -7.95
CA ALA A 106 -5.10 -7.05 -8.28
C ALA A 106 -4.46 -5.66 -8.51
N THR A 107 -3.49 -5.27 -7.69
CA THR A 107 -2.71 -4.04 -7.90
C THR A 107 -1.95 -4.09 -9.22
N MET A 108 -1.28 -5.22 -9.49
CA MET A 108 -0.57 -5.42 -10.77
C MET A 108 -1.49 -5.37 -11.97
N ALA A 109 -2.73 -5.83 -11.86
CA ALA A 109 -3.71 -5.73 -12.96
C ALA A 109 -4.02 -4.26 -13.31
N VAL A 110 -4.11 -3.36 -12.33
CA VAL A 110 -4.24 -1.90 -12.58
C VAL A 110 -3.00 -1.36 -13.26
N LEU A 111 -1.81 -1.66 -12.75
CA LEU A 111 -0.54 -1.21 -13.33
C LEU A 111 -0.34 -1.74 -14.76
N ALA A 112 -0.76 -2.97 -15.03
CA ALA A 112 -0.70 -3.56 -16.37
C ALA A 112 -1.65 -2.86 -17.36
N ARG A 113 -2.85 -2.45 -16.93
CA ARG A 113 -3.75 -1.63 -17.76
C ARG A 113 -3.13 -0.27 -18.09
N ALA A 114 -2.55 0.41 -17.09
CA ALA A 114 -1.85 1.68 -17.29
C ALA A 114 -0.62 1.53 -18.23
N ARG A 115 0.05 0.38 -18.20
CA ARG A 115 1.12 0.05 -19.15
C ARG A 115 0.56 -0.18 -20.56
N ALA A 116 -0.54 -0.91 -20.68
CA ALA A 116 -1.18 -1.18 -21.98
C ALA A 116 -1.70 0.08 -22.65
N SER A 117 -2.19 1.06 -21.88
CA SER A 117 -2.60 2.39 -22.37
C SER A 117 -1.41 3.33 -22.68
N GLY A 118 -0.17 2.92 -22.44
CA GLY A 118 1.03 3.71 -22.70
C GLY A 118 1.37 4.76 -21.64
N VAL A 119 0.64 4.77 -20.51
CA VAL A 119 0.92 5.66 -19.37
C VAL A 119 2.20 5.23 -18.65
N ILE A 120 2.40 3.93 -18.48
CA ILE A 120 3.62 3.36 -17.91
C ILE A 120 4.51 2.80 -19.03
N ALA A 121 5.81 3.05 -18.97
CA ALA A 121 6.79 2.54 -19.93
C ALA A 121 6.84 1.01 -19.95
N THR A 122 7.10 0.44 -21.12
CA THR A 122 7.38 -0.98 -21.29
C THR A 122 8.80 -1.33 -20.82
N GLY A 123 9.02 -2.60 -20.45
CA GLY A 123 10.36 -3.10 -20.06
C GLY A 123 10.72 -2.90 -18.59
N ILE A 124 9.85 -2.29 -17.79
CA ILE A 124 10.03 -2.21 -16.32
C ILE A 124 9.51 -3.52 -15.70
N PRO A 125 10.31 -4.20 -14.86
CA PRO A 125 9.89 -5.44 -14.21
C PRO A 125 8.67 -5.23 -13.29
N ASP A 126 7.74 -6.17 -13.26
CA ASP A 126 6.50 -6.07 -12.48
C ASP A 126 6.76 -5.89 -10.99
N TRP A 127 7.72 -6.63 -10.42
CA TRP A 127 8.10 -6.49 -9.02
C TRP A 127 8.60 -5.07 -8.69
N TRP A 128 9.30 -4.41 -9.63
CA TRP A 128 9.79 -3.05 -9.45
C TRP A 128 8.64 -2.03 -9.48
N LEU A 129 7.69 -2.19 -10.40
CA LEU A 129 6.48 -1.36 -10.46
C LEU A 129 5.71 -1.43 -9.16
N LEU A 130 5.44 -2.65 -8.69
CA LEU A 130 4.69 -2.90 -7.47
C LEU A 130 5.40 -2.32 -6.23
N ALA A 131 6.69 -2.61 -6.08
CA ALA A 131 7.50 -2.12 -4.97
C ALA A 131 7.60 -0.60 -4.96
N THR A 132 7.78 0.03 -6.12
CA THR A 132 7.86 1.49 -6.26
C THR A 132 6.51 2.12 -5.92
N PHE A 133 5.41 1.58 -6.44
CA PHE A 133 4.08 2.09 -6.16
C PHE A 133 3.76 2.04 -4.66
N PHE A 134 3.93 0.89 -4.01
CA PHE A 134 3.68 0.74 -2.58
C PHE A 134 4.57 1.64 -1.72
N SER A 135 5.84 1.81 -2.11
CA SER A 135 6.76 2.70 -1.39
C SER A 135 6.32 4.16 -1.48
N LEU A 136 5.88 4.63 -2.64
CA LEU A 136 5.39 6.00 -2.82
C LEU A 136 4.09 6.25 -2.07
N VAL A 137 3.16 5.30 -2.09
CA VAL A 137 1.92 5.37 -1.30
C VAL A 137 2.23 5.46 0.19
N TYR A 138 3.15 4.64 0.70
CA TYR A 138 3.57 4.71 2.10
C TYR A 138 4.19 6.07 2.46
N VAL A 139 5.15 6.55 1.67
CA VAL A 139 5.80 7.85 1.92
C VAL A 139 4.79 9.00 1.91
N ALA A 140 3.82 8.97 0.98
CA ALA A 140 2.77 9.96 0.93
C ALA A 140 1.86 9.91 2.17
N ALA A 141 1.46 8.70 2.59
CA ALA A 141 0.64 8.52 3.80
C ALA A 141 1.36 9.03 5.07
N GLU A 142 2.65 8.71 5.23
CA GLU A 142 3.48 9.19 6.33
C GLU A 142 3.62 10.73 6.29
N SER A 143 3.82 11.31 5.11
CA SER A 143 3.92 12.75 4.93
C SER A 143 2.61 13.48 5.25
N VAL A 144 1.47 12.89 4.93
CA VAL A 144 0.15 13.41 5.31
C VAL A 144 -0.05 13.36 6.84
N GLN A 145 0.28 12.22 7.46
CA GLN A 145 0.13 12.05 8.91
C GLN A 145 1.02 13.00 9.73
N SER A 146 2.23 13.27 9.24
CA SER A 146 3.17 14.21 9.87
C SER A 146 2.89 15.68 9.55
N GLY A 147 1.86 15.97 8.74
CA GLY A 147 1.47 17.34 8.36
C GLY A 147 2.39 18.00 7.32
N HIS A 148 3.30 17.25 6.70
CA HIS A 148 4.19 17.76 5.65
C HIS A 148 3.54 17.83 4.27
N LEU A 149 2.44 17.10 4.05
CA LEU A 149 1.70 17.05 2.79
C LEU A 149 0.21 17.16 3.04
N ALA A 150 -0.46 18.02 2.28
CA ALA A 150 -1.92 18.13 2.34
C ALA A 150 -2.57 16.86 1.76
N PRO A 151 -3.61 16.28 2.41
CA PRO A 151 -4.25 15.04 1.94
C PRO A 151 -4.73 15.09 0.48
N LEU A 152 -5.24 16.26 0.05
CA LEU A 152 -5.74 16.45 -1.31
C LEU A 152 -4.63 16.52 -2.38
N ASP A 153 -3.41 16.88 -1.99
CA ASP A 153 -2.26 16.97 -2.91
C ASP A 153 -1.51 15.65 -3.05
N ALA A 154 -1.68 14.75 -2.09
CA ALA A 154 -0.93 13.51 -2.00
C ALA A 154 -1.10 12.59 -3.23
N PRO A 155 -2.31 12.33 -3.75
CA PRO A 155 -2.47 11.48 -4.93
C PRO A 155 -1.75 12.05 -6.17
N GLY A 156 -1.90 13.36 -6.40
CA GLY A 156 -1.25 14.03 -7.52
C GLY A 156 0.29 14.00 -7.43
N LEU A 157 0.84 14.12 -6.22
CA LEU A 157 2.29 14.03 -6.01
C LEU A 157 2.80 12.61 -6.25
N VAL A 158 2.11 11.59 -5.73
CA VAL A 158 2.45 10.18 -5.97
C VAL A 158 2.45 9.87 -7.45
N LEU A 159 1.37 10.22 -8.17
CA LEU A 159 1.25 9.96 -9.61
C LEU A 159 2.34 10.65 -10.42
N ARG A 160 2.59 11.94 -10.17
CA ARG A 160 3.68 12.65 -10.86
C ARG A 160 5.03 12.02 -10.63
N THR A 161 5.34 11.66 -9.38
CA THR A 161 6.62 11.03 -9.03
C THR A 161 6.75 9.65 -9.68
N PHE A 162 5.70 8.84 -9.61
CA PHE A 162 5.64 7.50 -10.18
C PHE A 162 5.81 7.54 -11.71
N LEU A 163 5.08 8.40 -12.39
CA LEU A 163 5.07 8.49 -13.86
C LEU A 163 6.31 9.18 -14.45
N HIS A 164 6.90 10.15 -13.75
CA HIS A 164 8.15 10.77 -14.19
C HIS A 164 9.36 9.85 -14.08
N GLY A 165 9.38 8.96 -13.05
CA GLY A 165 10.45 7.98 -12.91
C GLY A 165 10.29 6.72 -13.75
N ILE A 166 9.04 6.32 -14.04
CA ILE A 166 8.71 5.06 -14.70
C ILE A 166 7.71 5.22 -15.87
N GLY A 167 7.27 6.43 -16.15
CA GLY A 167 6.37 6.75 -17.25
C GLY A 167 7.02 6.60 -18.62
N ALA A 168 6.21 6.43 -19.65
CA ALA A 168 6.67 6.48 -21.03
C ALA A 168 7.12 7.91 -21.41
N ALA A 169 8.21 8.02 -22.15
CA ALA A 169 8.64 9.32 -22.66
C ALA A 169 7.55 9.97 -23.53
N PRO A 170 7.32 11.31 -23.43
CA PRO A 170 6.35 12.00 -24.27
C PRO A 170 6.63 11.74 -25.76
N ALA A 171 5.58 11.53 -26.53
CA ALA A 171 5.67 11.16 -27.95
C ALA A 171 6.38 12.21 -28.84
N ALA A 172 6.62 13.41 -28.32
CA ALA A 172 7.21 14.53 -29.04
C ALA A 172 8.72 14.38 -29.42
N GLU A 173 9.45 13.47 -28.76
CA GLU A 173 10.89 13.30 -29.05
C GLU A 173 11.21 12.21 -30.07
N ARG A 174 10.23 11.47 -30.55
CA ARG A 174 10.44 10.38 -31.55
C ARG A 174 10.48 10.82 -33.02
N SER A 175 10.36 12.12 -33.29
CA SER A 175 10.32 12.65 -34.68
C SER A 175 11.61 13.33 -35.15
N LYS A 176 12.73 13.19 -34.40
CA LYS A 176 14.02 13.75 -34.84
C LYS A 176 15.13 12.70 -34.72
N SER A 177 15.04 11.67 -35.53
CA SER A 177 16.19 10.82 -35.91
C SER A 177 16.00 10.32 -37.32
#